data_fd039f5099a6bb6ecde7ab6ceba610c9
#
_entry.id   fd039f5099a6bb6ecde7ab6ceba610c9
#
_cell.length_a   1.000
_cell.length_b   1.000
_cell.length_c   1.000
_cell.angle_alpha   90.00
_cell.angle_beta   90.00
_cell.angle_gamma   90.00
#
_symmetry.space_group_name_H-M   'P 1'
#
loop_
_entity.id
_entity.type
_entity.pdbx_description
1 polymer ?
#
loop_
_entity_poly.entity_id
_entity_poly.type
_entity_poly.pdbx_seq_one_letter_code
_entity_poly.pdbx_strand_id
1 'polypeptide(L)'
;RPPFRVDPDFGPDQAALDECIARGVEFLLRSQNRDGSWTTESTASDKTMDLRNAQTAFSAYTLLKCSVAPKHPSIQRALLHLEGFAPVTTYANGVELMFYGALHDPAYKARMQRDVTALLEMRSEKGWGYTKERSRNDPSNIQYALLGLRAAAQSGLKLPREVWIEGIESIMRFQEEPTGGVTVRTGAGPRDAEPAGFHYADGEKKASGSMTATGLCVLALCDEMLASKVPMQLAPEFLREFAA
;
A
#
# COMPACT_ATOMS: atom_id res chain seq x y z
N ARG A 1 -21.97 -10.78 6.04
CA ARG A 1 -21.12 -11.97 6.05
C ARG A 1 -20.69 -12.22 7.50
N PRO A 2 -20.73 -13.46 8.05
CA PRO A 2 -20.15 -13.70 9.34
C PRO A 2 -18.64 -13.44 9.25
N PRO A 3 -18.03 -12.84 10.28
CA PRO A 3 -16.60 -12.60 10.29
C PRO A 3 -15.85 -13.94 10.18
N PHE A 4 -14.79 -13.96 9.42
CA PHE A 4 -13.86 -15.09 9.36
C PHE A 4 -13.38 -15.36 10.80
N ARG A 5 -13.78 -16.49 11.37
CA ARG A 5 -13.27 -16.90 12.68
C ARG A 5 -11.98 -17.68 12.44
N VAL A 6 -10.88 -17.07 12.80
CA VAL A 6 -9.64 -17.81 13.01
C VAL A 6 -9.86 -18.72 14.22
N ASP A 7 -9.47 -19.99 14.12
CA ASP A 7 -9.45 -20.91 15.24
C ASP A 7 -8.61 -20.27 16.36
N PRO A 8 -9.16 -20.04 17.56
CA PRO A 8 -8.41 -19.41 18.63
C PRO A 8 -7.16 -20.17 19.05
N ASP A 9 -7.06 -21.46 18.71
CA ASP A 9 -5.89 -22.29 18.97
C ASP A 9 -4.84 -22.22 17.84
N PHE A 10 -5.11 -21.46 16.77
CA PHE A 10 -4.25 -21.33 15.60
C PHE A 10 -3.64 -19.90 15.51
N GLY A 11 -2.76 -19.57 16.42
CA GLY A 11 -2.07 -18.29 16.39
C GLY A 11 -0.88 -18.27 17.34
N PRO A 12 0.10 -17.39 17.10
CA PRO A 12 1.15 -17.18 18.09
C PRO A 12 0.51 -16.67 19.39
N ASP A 13 1.06 -17.06 20.52
CA ASP A 13 0.74 -16.48 21.81
C ASP A 13 0.82 -14.94 21.72
N GLN A 14 -0.23 -14.24 22.16
CA GLN A 14 -0.30 -12.77 22.08
C GLN A 14 0.89 -12.12 22.79
N ALA A 15 1.34 -12.66 23.92
CA ALA A 15 2.50 -12.14 24.64
C ALA A 15 3.80 -12.27 23.81
N ALA A 16 3.99 -13.40 23.13
CA ALA A 16 5.14 -13.60 22.24
C ALA A 16 5.07 -12.65 21.02
N LEU A 17 3.88 -12.38 20.49
CA LEU A 17 3.69 -11.41 19.40
C LEU A 17 4.02 -10.00 19.87
N ASP A 18 3.54 -9.59 21.03
CA ASP A 18 3.78 -8.26 21.60
C ASP A 18 5.28 -8.05 21.89
N GLU A 19 5.97 -9.07 22.39
CA GLU A 19 7.42 -9.03 22.56
C GLU A 19 8.16 -8.88 21.22
N CYS A 20 7.76 -9.61 20.20
CA CYS A 20 8.35 -9.47 18.85
C CYS A 20 8.15 -8.06 18.29
N ILE A 21 6.96 -7.49 18.44
CA ILE A 21 6.66 -6.11 18.02
C ILE A 21 7.54 -5.13 18.79
N ALA A 22 7.63 -5.24 20.12
CA ALA A 22 8.44 -4.36 20.95
C ALA A 22 9.92 -4.39 20.54
N ARG A 23 10.49 -5.57 20.28
CA ARG A 23 11.86 -5.74 19.78
C ARG A 23 12.05 -5.10 18.40
N GLY A 24 11.07 -5.23 17.50
CA GLY A 24 11.08 -4.57 16.19
C GLY A 24 11.07 -3.05 16.30
N VAL A 25 10.26 -2.49 17.19
CA VAL A 25 10.22 -1.05 17.48
C VAL A 25 11.58 -0.58 18.01
N GLU A 26 12.15 -1.29 18.99
CA GLU A 26 13.45 -0.96 19.56
C GLU A 26 14.55 -0.99 18.49
N PHE A 27 14.54 -2.00 17.62
CA PHE A 27 15.47 -2.09 16.51
C PHE A 27 15.36 -0.87 15.58
N LEU A 28 14.16 -0.49 15.16
CA LEU A 28 13.96 0.68 14.31
C LEU A 28 14.43 1.97 14.99
N LEU A 29 14.11 2.17 16.27
CA LEU A 29 14.52 3.36 17.00
C LEU A 29 16.06 3.49 17.12
N ARG A 30 16.76 2.37 17.29
CA ARG A 30 18.22 2.34 17.37
C ARG A 30 18.93 2.45 16.03
N SER A 31 18.30 1.94 14.96
CA SER A 31 18.90 1.90 13.62
C SER A 31 18.70 3.18 12.81
N GLN A 32 17.99 4.19 13.36
CA GLN A 32 17.83 5.47 12.70
C GLN A 32 19.16 6.22 12.58
N ASN A 33 19.48 6.67 11.38
CA ASN A 33 20.66 7.50 11.12
C ASN A 33 20.52 8.89 11.77
N ARG A 34 21.64 9.59 11.92
CA ARG A 34 21.69 10.93 12.53
C ARG A 34 20.89 11.96 11.71
N ASP A 35 20.80 11.80 10.39
CA ASP A 35 20.03 12.64 9.48
C ASP A 35 18.52 12.34 9.48
N GLY A 36 18.07 11.39 10.29
CA GLY A 36 16.68 10.98 10.41
C GLY A 36 16.23 9.87 9.47
N SER A 37 17.10 9.41 8.58
CA SER A 37 16.79 8.33 7.63
C SER A 37 16.94 6.93 8.25
N TRP A 38 16.39 5.94 7.54
CA TRP A 38 16.65 4.51 7.73
C TRP A 38 17.19 3.92 6.42
N THR A 39 18.38 4.35 6.04
CA THR A 39 18.98 3.91 4.78
C THR A 39 20.36 3.33 5.05
N THR A 40 20.73 2.30 4.30
CA THR A 40 22.10 1.81 4.23
C THR A 40 22.87 2.60 3.17
N GLU A 41 24.15 2.86 3.41
CA GLU A 41 25.02 3.50 2.44
C GLU A 41 25.13 2.62 1.19
N SER A 42 24.64 3.09 0.06
CA SER A 42 24.85 2.51 -1.26
C SER A 42 24.93 3.64 -2.28
N THR A 43 25.77 3.45 -3.29
CA THR A 43 26.05 4.40 -4.36
C THR A 43 24.77 4.85 -5.07
N ALA A 44 24.52 6.14 -5.08
CA ALA A 44 23.26 6.73 -5.47
C ALA A 44 23.08 6.89 -6.99
N SER A 45 22.00 6.30 -7.51
CA SER A 45 21.26 6.88 -8.64
C SER A 45 20.01 7.60 -8.11
N ASP A 46 19.39 8.50 -8.86
CA ASP A 46 18.18 9.23 -8.44
C ASP A 46 17.05 8.27 -8.01
N LYS A 47 16.92 7.12 -8.66
CA LYS A 47 15.97 6.05 -8.28
C LYS A 47 16.28 5.42 -6.93
N THR A 48 17.56 5.32 -6.60
CA THR A 48 18.02 4.78 -5.31
C THR A 48 17.68 5.76 -4.18
N MET A 49 17.76 7.06 -4.42
CA MET A 49 17.38 8.09 -3.44
C MET A 49 15.89 8.07 -3.14
N ASP A 50 15.04 7.92 -4.17
CA ASP A 50 13.60 7.83 -4.02
C ASP A 50 13.19 6.60 -3.16
N LEU A 51 13.80 5.44 -3.45
CA LEU A 51 13.58 4.23 -2.66
C LEU A 51 14.07 4.36 -1.21
N ARG A 52 15.18 5.09 -0.96
CA ARG A 52 15.68 5.38 0.40
C ARG A 52 14.71 6.23 1.18
N ASN A 53 14.14 7.26 0.56
CA ASN A 53 13.15 8.11 1.20
C ASN A 53 11.86 7.33 1.49
N ALA A 54 11.42 6.49 0.57
CA ALA A 54 10.32 5.56 0.80
C ALA A 54 10.61 4.61 1.97
N GLN A 55 11.83 4.09 2.10
CA GLN A 55 12.24 3.26 3.23
C GLN A 55 12.18 4.04 4.55
N THR A 56 12.59 5.31 4.55
CA THR A 56 12.47 6.19 5.72
C THR A 56 11.01 6.44 6.09
N ALA A 57 10.17 6.78 5.12
CA ALA A 57 8.74 6.98 5.35
C ALA A 57 8.07 5.69 5.85
N PHE A 58 8.43 4.53 5.31
CA PHE A 58 7.87 3.24 5.71
C PHE A 58 8.29 2.84 7.14
N SER A 59 9.54 3.08 7.51
CA SER A 59 10.03 2.84 8.88
C SER A 59 9.30 3.73 9.88
N ALA A 60 9.16 5.02 9.58
CA ALA A 60 8.42 5.95 10.41
C ALA A 60 6.92 5.60 10.50
N TYR A 61 6.29 5.21 9.39
CA TYR A 61 4.93 4.69 9.37
C TYR A 61 4.78 3.47 10.28
N THR A 62 5.71 2.50 10.19
CA THR A 62 5.71 1.31 11.03
C THR A 62 5.76 1.67 12.51
N LEU A 63 6.62 2.60 12.91
CA LEU A 63 6.70 3.08 14.29
C LEU A 63 5.37 3.69 14.75
N LEU A 64 4.71 4.53 13.93
CA LEU A 64 3.40 5.09 14.24
C LEU A 64 2.33 4.00 14.42
N LYS A 65 2.33 2.98 13.54
CA LYS A 65 1.40 1.84 13.64
C LYS A 65 1.65 0.96 14.86
N CYS A 66 2.89 0.98 15.38
CA CYS A 66 3.25 0.34 16.65
C CYS A 66 3.12 1.30 17.85
N SER A 67 2.27 2.31 17.75
CA SER A 67 1.92 3.24 18.84
C SER A 67 3.06 4.16 19.31
N VAL A 68 4.13 4.33 18.54
CA VAL A 68 5.10 5.40 18.79
C VAL A 68 4.45 6.75 18.50
N ALA A 69 4.50 7.65 19.47
CA ALA A 69 3.80 8.94 19.36
C ALA A 69 4.32 9.79 18.18
N PRO A 70 3.45 10.52 17.46
CA PRO A 70 3.88 11.41 16.37
C PRO A 70 4.94 12.44 16.79
N LYS A 71 4.92 12.88 18.06
CA LYS A 71 5.92 13.82 18.61
C LYS A 71 7.23 13.15 19.06
N HIS A 72 7.37 11.84 18.89
CA HIS A 72 8.62 11.15 19.24
C HIS A 72 9.79 11.71 18.41
N PRO A 73 10.99 11.92 19.01
CA PRO A 73 12.13 12.51 18.31
C PRO A 73 12.49 11.81 17.00
N SER A 74 12.37 10.47 16.93
CA SER A 74 12.66 9.72 15.71
C SER A 74 11.65 10.02 14.59
N ILE A 75 10.37 10.20 14.92
CA ILE A 75 9.36 10.59 13.92
C ILE A 75 9.63 12.01 13.43
N GLN A 76 9.95 12.94 14.34
CA GLN A 76 10.25 14.32 13.97
C GLN A 76 11.50 14.43 13.09
N ARG A 77 12.56 13.66 13.37
CA ARG A 77 13.75 13.61 12.49
C ARG A 77 13.43 13.04 11.11
N ALA A 78 12.59 12.00 11.03
CA ALA A 78 12.15 11.45 9.75
C ALA A 78 11.36 12.48 8.93
N LEU A 79 10.47 13.25 9.56
CA LEU A 79 9.74 14.33 8.92
C LEU A 79 10.68 15.40 8.34
N LEU A 80 11.66 15.84 9.13
CA LEU A 80 12.67 16.80 8.67
C LEU A 80 13.49 16.25 7.49
N HIS A 81 13.88 14.97 7.55
CA HIS A 81 14.59 14.32 6.45
C HIS A 81 13.78 14.30 5.16
N LEU A 82 12.47 14.03 5.26
CA LEU A 82 11.58 13.92 4.10
C LEU A 82 11.08 15.29 3.58
N GLU A 83 11.29 16.37 4.30
CA GLU A 83 10.71 17.69 3.94
C GLU A 83 11.16 18.19 2.56
N GLY A 84 12.44 17.95 2.22
CA GLY A 84 13.04 18.36 0.95
C GLY A 84 12.78 17.44 -0.25
N PHE A 85 12.04 16.35 -0.08
CA PHE A 85 11.86 15.33 -1.12
C PHE A 85 10.49 15.40 -1.78
N ALA A 86 10.50 15.18 -3.11
CA ALA A 86 9.30 14.91 -3.90
C ALA A 86 9.46 13.50 -4.49
N PRO A 87 8.64 12.54 -4.09
CA PRO A 87 8.73 11.17 -4.59
C PRO A 87 8.41 11.11 -6.08
N VAL A 88 9.17 10.28 -6.82
CA VAL A 88 9.04 10.11 -8.28
C VAL A 88 8.61 8.69 -8.68
N THR A 89 8.50 7.78 -7.72
CA THR A 89 8.01 6.41 -7.96
C THR A 89 6.66 6.17 -7.31
N THR A 90 5.90 5.25 -7.87
CA THR A 90 4.60 4.80 -7.32
C THR A 90 4.76 4.33 -5.87
N TYR A 91 5.79 3.52 -5.61
CA TYR A 91 6.06 3.00 -4.28
C TYR A 91 6.30 4.12 -3.26
N ALA A 92 7.17 5.09 -3.59
CA ALA A 92 7.50 6.18 -2.67
C ALA A 92 6.30 7.09 -2.38
N ASN A 93 5.54 7.49 -3.41
CA ASN A 93 4.31 8.26 -3.24
C ASN A 93 3.29 7.52 -2.36
N GLY A 94 3.08 6.21 -2.62
CA GLY A 94 2.16 5.40 -1.83
C GLY A 94 2.54 5.33 -0.35
N VAL A 95 3.82 5.07 -0.07
CA VAL A 95 4.33 4.96 1.31
C VAL A 95 4.31 6.31 2.03
N GLU A 96 4.67 7.41 1.37
CA GLU A 96 4.56 8.75 1.97
C GLU A 96 3.12 9.09 2.35
N LEU A 97 2.14 8.78 1.50
CA LEU A 97 0.73 8.96 1.81
C LEU A 97 0.29 8.15 3.04
N MET A 98 0.77 6.89 3.17
CA MET A 98 0.51 6.08 4.36
C MET A 98 1.11 6.71 5.62
N PHE A 99 2.33 7.22 5.53
CA PHE A 99 3.01 7.87 6.65
C PHE A 99 2.31 9.15 7.08
N TYR A 100 2.06 10.10 6.15
CA TYR A 100 1.37 11.34 6.49
C TYR A 100 -0.06 11.11 6.98
N GLY A 101 -0.77 10.14 6.40
CA GLY A 101 -2.09 9.74 6.87
C GLY A 101 -2.09 9.23 8.31
N ALA A 102 -1.05 8.49 8.72
CA ALA A 102 -0.92 7.97 10.08
C ALA A 102 -0.56 9.03 11.13
N LEU A 103 -0.08 10.20 10.72
CA LEU A 103 0.16 11.34 11.64
C LEU A 103 -1.14 12.00 12.10
N HIS A 104 -2.22 11.86 11.33
CA HIS A 104 -3.51 12.53 11.57
C HIS A 104 -3.38 14.06 11.74
N ASP A 105 -2.40 14.68 11.05
CA ASP A 105 -2.12 16.12 11.13
C ASP A 105 -2.52 16.83 9.83
N PRO A 106 -3.49 17.77 9.87
CA PRO A 106 -3.94 18.52 8.70
C PRO A 106 -2.84 19.33 7.99
N ALA A 107 -1.74 19.64 8.68
CA ALA A 107 -0.61 20.37 8.10
C ALA A 107 -0.01 19.65 6.88
N TYR A 108 -0.11 18.32 6.82
CA TYR A 108 0.42 17.54 5.71
C TYR A 108 -0.56 17.36 4.54
N LYS A 109 -1.78 17.90 4.63
CA LYS A 109 -2.81 17.72 3.59
C LYS A 109 -2.39 18.22 2.21
N ALA A 110 -1.69 19.35 2.12
CA ALA A 110 -1.20 19.87 0.86
C ALA A 110 -0.12 18.96 0.24
N ARG A 111 0.73 18.36 1.07
CA ARG A 111 1.73 17.38 0.62
C ARG A 111 1.06 16.11 0.13
N MET A 112 0.14 15.57 0.89
CA MET A 112 -0.65 14.39 0.48
C MET A 112 -1.40 14.64 -0.84
N GLN A 113 -1.92 15.85 -1.06
CA GLN A 113 -2.60 16.18 -2.33
C GLN A 113 -1.64 16.13 -3.53
N ARG A 114 -0.37 16.55 -3.38
CA ARG A 114 0.64 16.42 -4.44
C ARG A 114 0.94 14.96 -4.76
N ASP A 115 1.12 14.14 -3.73
CA ASP A 115 1.44 12.72 -3.88
C ASP A 115 0.26 11.95 -4.51
N VAL A 116 -0.98 12.31 -4.16
CA VAL A 116 -2.20 11.82 -4.82
C VAL A 116 -2.20 12.17 -6.30
N THR A 117 -1.94 13.44 -6.63
CA THR A 117 -1.90 13.89 -8.03
C THR A 117 -0.83 13.12 -8.81
N ALA A 118 0.37 12.98 -8.24
CA ALA A 118 1.45 12.20 -8.86
C ALA A 118 1.05 10.73 -9.10
N LEU A 119 0.41 10.08 -8.14
CA LEU A 119 -0.07 8.69 -8.31
C LEU A 119 -1.12 8.57 -9.40
N LEU A 120 -2.06 9.51 -9.47
CA LEU A 120 -3.09 9.51 -10.51
C LEU A 120 -2.49 9.75 -11.90
N GLU A 121 -1.46 10.59 -12.01
CA GLU A 121 -0.74 10.85 -13.27
C GLU A 121 0.18 9.68 -13.70
N MET A 122 0.69 8.89 -12.74
CA MET A 122 1.51 7.70 -13.02
C MET A 122 0.69 6.50 -13.47
N ARG A 123 -0.63 6.55 -13.29
CA ARG A 123 -1.53 5.46 -13.67
C ARG A 123 -1.58 5.29 -15.19
N SER A 124 -1.54 4.04 -15.65
CA SER A 124 -1.82 3.63 -17.01
C SER A 124 -3.14 2.87 -17.08
N GLU A 125 -3.60 2.53 -18.28
CA GLU A 125 -4.76 1.64 -18.51
C GLU A 125 -4.65 0.26 -17.83
N LYS A 126 -3.42 -0.14 -17.47
CA LYS A 126 -3.14 -1.43 -16.83
C LYS A 126 -2.87 -1.31 -15.33
N GLY A 127 -3.01 -0.13 -14.73
CA GLY A 127 -2.70 0.14 -13.33
C GLY A 127 -1.38 0.89 -13.13
N TRP A 128 -0.62 0.54 -12.12
CA TRP A 128 0.62 1.22 -11.75
C TRP A 128 1.85 0.35 -11.96
N GLY A 129 2.90 0.95 -12.54
CA GLY A 129 4.27 0.46 -12.56
C GLY A 129 5.17 1.32 -11.67
N TYR A 130 6.48 1.20 -11.82
CA TYR A 130 7.43 1.94 -10.99
C TYR A 130 7.42 3.45 -11.25
N THR A 131 7.34 3.85 -12.52
CA THR A 131 7.29 5.26 -12.93
C THR A 131 6.38 5.40 -14.16
N LYS A 132 6.00 6.64 -14.50
CA LYS A 132 5.14 6.95 -15.66
C LYS A 132 5.69 6.41 -16.98
N GLU A 133 7.01 6.46 -17.18
CA GLU A 133 7.66 6.05 -18.42
C GLU A 133 7.85 4.52 -18.55
N ARG A 134 7.68 3.78 -17.46
CA ARG A 134 7.84 2.32 -17.45
C ARG A 134 6.47 1.65 -17.55
N SER A 135 6.19 1.14 -18.73
CA SER A 135 4.91 0.48 -19.06
C SER A 135 4.69 -0.87 -18.38
N ARG A 136 5.66 -1.40 -17.64
CA ARG A 136 5.50 -2.67 -16.92
C ARG A 136 4.85 -2.41 -15.57
N ASN A 137 3.58 -2.74 -15.48
CA ASN A 137 2.84 -2.74 -14.24
C ASN A 137 3.07 -4.04 -13.46
N ASP A 138 2.93 -4.00 -12.16
CA ASP A 138 3.03 -5.18 -11.32
C ASP A 138 2.13 -5.04 -10.07
N PRO A 139 1.70 -6.17 -9.48
CA PRO A 139 0.81 -6.18 -8.33
C PRO A 139 1.33 -5.39 -7.13
N SER A 140 2.64 -5.36 -6.91
CA SER A 140 3.21 -4.66 -5.76
C SER A 140 3.06 -3.14 -5.88
N ASN A 141 3.30 -2.57 -7.07
CA ASN A 141 3.07 -1.14 -7.32
C ASN A 141 1.58 -0.78 -7.25
N ILE A 142 0.69 -1.63 -7.78
CA ILE A 142 -0.77 -1.46 -7.66
C ILE A 142 -1.16 -1.43 -6.17
N GLN A 143 -0.64 -2.35 -5.36
CA GLN A 143 -0.93 -2.41 -3.93
C GLN A 143 -0.50 -1.13 -3.20
N TYR A 144 0.74 -0.68 -3.39
CA TYR A 144 1.24 0.52 -2.70
C TYR A 144 0.54 1.80 -3.16
N ALA A 145 0.20 1.92 -4.43
CA ALA A 145 -0.61 3.04 -4.91
C ALA A 145 -1.95 3.10 -4.19
N LEU A 146 -2.69 1.98 -4.15
CA LEU A 146 -4.02 1.93 -3.56
C LEU A 146 -4.00 2.05 -2.03
N LEU A 147 -2.98 1.51 -1.34
CA LEU A 147 -2.78 1.73 0.09
C LEU A 147 -2.56 3.21 0.41
N GLY A 148 -1.72 3.89 -0.37
CA GLY A 148 -1.49 5.32 -0.22
C GLY A 148 -2.74 6.16 -0.51
N LEU A 149 -3.43 5.88 -1.61
CA LEU A 149 -4.67 6.56 -1.98
C LEU A 149 -5.78 6.33 -0.92
N ARG A 150 -5.88 5.13 -0.34
CA ARG A 150 -6.78 4.86 0.80
C ARG A 150 -6.42 5.72 2.01
N ALA A 151 -5.15 5.82 2.37
CA ALA A 151 -4.71 6.68 3.48
C ALA A 151 -5.07 8.16 3.24
N ALA A 152 -4.92 8.63 2.00
CA ALA A 152 -5.32 9.97 1.59
C ALA A 152 -6.84 10.18 1.73
N ALA A 153 -7.66 9.24 1.25
CA ALA A 153 -9.11 9.30 1.36
C ALA A 153 -9.57 9.32 2.84
N GLN A 154 -8.96 8.49 3.68
CA GLN A 154 -9.23 8.46 5.12
C GLN A 154 -8.80 9.77 5.83
N SER A 155 -7.84 10.48 5.26
CA SER A 155 -7.41 11.82 5.72
C SER A 155 -8.29 12.96 5.17
N GLY A 156 -9.38 12.62 4.47
CA GLY A 156 -10.37 13.57 3.96
C GLY A 156 -10.01 14.21 2.62
N LEU A 157 -9.10 13.61 1.84
CA LEU A 157 -8.90 13.97 0.44
C LEU A 157 -9.97 13.27 -0.41
N LYS A 158 -10.48 13.99 -1.42
CA LYS A 158 -11.49 13.44 -2.33
C LYS A 158 -10.81 12.72 -3.48
N LEU A 159 -11.18 11.46 -3.69
CA LEU A 159 -10.67 10.63 -4.78
C LEU A 159 -11.82 10.17 -5.67
N PRO A 160 -11.58 10.01 -6.99
CA PRO A 160 -12.58 9.46 -7.90
C PRO A 160 -12.92 8.01 -7.50
N ARG A 161 -14.21 7.66 -7.60
CA ARG A 161 -14.67 6.28 -7.35
C ARG A 161 -14.04 5.27 -8.31
N GLU A 162 -13.78 5.71 -9.51
CA GLU A 162 -13.19 4.97 -10.62
C GLU A 162 -11.82 4.39 -10.28
N VAL A 163 -11.04 5.07 -9.43
CA VAL A 163 -9.72 4.59 -8.97
C VAL A 163 -9.80 3.20 -8.34
N TRP A 164 -10.86 2.94 -7.57
CA TRP A 164 -11.05 1.65 -6.89
C TRP A 164 -11.54 0.57 -7.83
N ILE A 165 -12.41 0.92 -8.79
CA ILE A 165 -12.90 0.00 -9.82
C ILE A 165 -11.74 -0.44 -10.70
N GLU A 166 -10.97 0.51 -11.21
CA GLU A 166 -9.80 0.25 -12.05
C GLU A 166 -8.68 -0.47 -11.28
N GLY A 167 -8.58 -0.25 -9.97
CA GLY A 167 -7.70 -1.02 -9.10
C GLY A 167 -8.05 -2.51 -9.09
N ILE A 168 -9.34 -2.85 -9.02
CA ILE A 168 -9.82 -4.23 -9.16
C ILE A 168 -9.49 -4.78 -10.54
N GLU A 169 -9.83 -4.05 -11.60
CA GLU A 169 -9.56 -4.48 -12.98
C GLU A 169 -8.07 -4.70 -13.24
N SER A 170 -7.22 -3.82 -12.70
CA SER A 170 -5.79 -3.89 -12.85
C SER A 170 -5.20 -5.14 -12.17
N ILE A 171 -5.59 -5.42 -10.94
CA ILE A 171 -5.05 -6.57 -10.20
C ILE A 171 -5.56 -7.90 -10.75
N MET A 172 -6.81 -7.96 -11.23
CA MET A 172 -7.39 -9.17 -11.81
C MET A 172 -6.68 -9.66 -13.07
N ARG A 173 -5.94 -8.79 -13.77
CA ARG A 173 -5.09 -9.18 -14.92
C ARG A 173 -3.94 -10.12 -14.53
N PHE A 174 -3.56 -10.13 -13.26
CA PHE A 174 -2.50 -10.95 -12.70
C PHE A 174 -3.01 -12.23 -12.03
N GLN A 175 -4.31 -12.49 -12.10
CA GLN A 175 -4.88 -13.75 -11.63
C GLN A 175 -4.65 -14.85 -12.65
N GLU A 176 -4.17 -16.01 -12.19
CA GLU A 176 -4.06 -17.19 -13.04
C GLU A 176 -5.43 -17.83 -13.30
N GLU A 177 -5.52 -18.63 -14.35
CA GLU A 177 -6.68 -19.45 -14.59
C GLU A 177 -6.86 -20.47 -13.45
N PRO A 178 -8.11 -20.75 -13.01
CA PRO A 178 -8.37 -21.72 -11.97
C PRO A 178 -7.79 -23.11 -12.30
N THR A 179 -7.13 -23.73 -11.35
CA THR A 179 -6.46 -25.03 -11.51
C THR A 179 -7.25 -26.22 -10.99
N GLY A 180 -8.55 -26.21 -11.17
CA GLY A 180 -9.46 -27.29 -10.76
C GLY A 180 -10.18 -27.00 -9.44
N GLY A 181 -11.25 -27.75 -9.22
CA GLY A 181 -12.12 -27.56 -8.06
C GLY A 181 -11.55 -28.18 -6.79
N VAL A 182 -11.70 -27.50 -5.68
CA VAL A 182 -11.43 -28.00 -4.32
C VAL A 182 -12.61 -27.71 -3.41
N THR A 183 -12.89 -28.59 -2.48
CA THR A 183 -13.88 -28.31 -1.44
C THR A 183 -13.21 -27.66 -0.25
N VAL A 184 -13.54 -26.39 0.02
CA VAL A 184 -13.02 -25.61 1.17
C VAL A 184 -14.02 -25.66 2.32
N ARG A 185 -13.54 -25.91 3.53
CA ARG A 185 -14.37 -25.78 4.73
C ARG A 185 -14.44 -24.32 5.14
N THR A 186 -15.65 -23.78 5.21
CA THR A 186 -15.93 -22.43 5.71
C THR A 186 -16.76 -22.50 6.98
N GLY A 187 -16.85 -21.40 7.73
CA GLY A 187 -17.74 -21.30 8.89
C GLY A 187 -19.23 -21.52 8.57
N ALA A 188 -19.61 -21.46 7.29
CA ALA A 188 -20.97 -21.74 6.80
C ALA A 188 -21.12 -23.17 6.21
N GLY A 189 -20.09 -24.03 6.36
CA GLY A 189 -20.03 -25.38 5.81
C GLY A 189 -19.10 -25.53 4.61
N PRO A 190 -18.99 -26.73 4.04
CA PRO A 190 -18.14 -26.98 2.87
C PRO A 190 -18.67 -26.22 1.64
N ARG A 191 -17.76 -25.66 0.85
CA ARG A 191 -18.04 -25.02 -0.43
C ARG A 191 -17.05 -25.46 -1.47
N ASP A 192 -17.53 -25.74 -2.66
CA ASP A 192 -16.67 -25.94 -3.81
C ASP A 192 -16.10 -24.58 -4.26
N ALA A 193 -14.82 -24.56 -4.53
CA ALA A 193 -14.05 -23.39 -4.96
C ALA A 193 -13.08 -23.78 -6.05
N GLU A 194 -12.82 -22.87 -6.95
CA GLU A 194 -11.80 -22.98 -7.97
C GLU A 194 -10.65 -22.01 -7.58
N PRO A 195 -9.59 -22.52 -6.92
CA PRO A 195 -8.51 -21.66 -6.45
C PRO A 195 -7.73 -21.11 -7.63
N ALA A 196 -7.48 -19.81 -7.59
CA ALA A 196 -6.65 -19.10 -8.52
C ALA A 196 -5.74 -18.13 -7.76
N GLY A 197 -4.46 -18.22 -7.98
CA GLY A 197 -3.48 -17.33 -7.37
C GLY A 197 -3.18 -16.12 -8.24
N PHE A 198 -2.22 -15.30 -7.80
CA PHE A 198 -1.75 -14.15 -8.55
C PHE A 198 -0.26 -14.28 -8.87
N HIS A 199 0.13 -13.91 -10.10
CA HIS A 199 1.52 -13.89 -10.55
C HIS A 199 2.11 -12.48 -10.50
N TYR A 200 3.43 -12.36 -10.62
CA TYR A 200 4.14 -11.08 -10.41
C TYR A 200 4.10 -10.18 -11.65
N ALA A 201 4.10 -10.74 -12.85
CA ALA A 201 4.29 -9.94 -14.05
C ALA A 201 3.52 -10.48 -15.25
N ASP A 202 3.20 -9.61 -16.21
CA ASP A 202 2.63 -9.98 -17.49
C ASP A 202 3.47 -11.08 -18.16
N GLY A 203 2.82 -12.17 -18.56
CA GLY A 203 3.46 -13.33 -19.20
C GLY A 203 4.03 -14.37 -18.24
N GLU A 204 4.06 -14.13 -16.93
CA GLU A 204 4.27 -15.18 -15.94
C GLU A 204 2.98 -16.00 -15.80
N LYS A 205 3.17 -17.34 -15.70
CA LYS A 205 2.03 -18.27 -15.60
C LYS A 205 1.91 -18.92 -14.22
N LYS A 206 2.79 -18.53 -13.28
CA LYS A 206 2.84 -19.18 -11.97
C LYS A 206 2.57 -18.17 -10.87
N ALA A 207 1.49 -18.41 -10.15
CA ALA A 207 1.18 -17.64 -8.95
C ALA A 207 2.21 -17.89 -7.84
N SER A 208 2.38 -16.89 -6.98
CA SER A 208 3.15 -17.00 -5.75
C SER A 208 2.31 -16.63 -4.54
N GLY A 209 2.67 -17.15 -3.36
CA GLY A 209 1.97 -16.83 -2.12
C GLY A 209 1.98 -15.33 -1.81
N SER A 210 3.10 -14.64 -2.04
CA SER A 210 3.22 -13.20 -1.83
C SER A 210 2.32 -12.39 -2.76
N MET A 211 2.28 -12.72 -4.05
CA MET A 211 1.42 -12.02 -5.01
C MET A 211 -0.05 -12.34 -4.80
N THR A 212 -0.38 -13.56 -4.37
CA THR A 212 -1.74 -13.92 -4.00
C THR A 212 -2.20 -13.11 -2.77
N ALA A 213 -1.36 -12.96 -1.76
CA ALA A 213 -1.65 -12.07 -0.63
C ALA A 213 -1.81 -10.60 -1.07
N THR A 214 -0.96 -10.14 -1.99
CA THR A 214 -1.07 -8.79 -2.60
C THR A 214 -2.40 -8.62 -3.34
N GLY A 215 -2.79 -9.56 -4.18
CA GLY A 215 -4.06 -9.53 -4.91
C GLY A 215 -5.27 -9.48 -3.98
N LEU A 216 -5.29 -10.33 -2.95
CA LEU A 216 -6.35 -10.33 -1.94
C LEU A 216 -6.39 -9.02 -1.16
N CYS A 217 -5.23 -8.44 -0.81
CA CYS A 217 -5.15 -7.15 -0.15
C CYS A 217 -5.78 -6.04 -1.01
N VAL A 218 -5.44 -5.97 -2.29
CA VAL A 218 -5.99 -4.98 -3.25
C VAL A 218 -7.50 -5.13 -3.37
N LEU A 219 -8.00 -6.37 -3.57
CA LEU A 219 -9.44 -6.63 -3.71
C LEU A 219 -10.21 -6.23 -2.45
N ALA A 220 -9.71 -6.62 -1.26
CA ALA A 220 -10.36 -6.27 0.01
C ALA A 220 -10.36 -4.76 0.26
N LEU A 221 -9.27 -4.08 -0.06
CA LEU A 221 -9.13 -2.63 0.08
C LEU A 221 -10.10 -1.88 -0.85
N CYS A 222 -10.18 -2.28 -2.12
CA CYS A 222 -11.08 -1.66 -3.07
C CYS A 222 -12.55 -1.91 -2.71
N ASP A 223 -12.92 -3.12 -2.26
CA ASP A 223 -14.26 -3.44 -1.77
C ASP A 223 -14.62 -2.57 -0.55
N GLU A 224 -13.70 -2.42 0.43
CA GLU A 224 -13.89 -1.52 1.57
C GLU A 224 -14.17 -0.08 1.12
N MET A 225 -13.35 0.43 0.19
CA MET A 225 -13.48 1.82 -0.27
C MET A 225 -14.76 2.04 -1.08
N LEU A 226 -15.17 1.09 -1.92
CA LEU A 226 -16.41 1.16 -2.69
C LEU A 226 -17.67 1.05 -1.82
N ALA A 227 -17.60 0.29 -0.72
CA ALA A 227 -18.68 0.16 0.27
C ALA A 227 -18.72 1.31 1.28
N SER A 228 -17.65 2.08 1.42
CA SER A 228 -17.52 3.15 2.41
C SER A 228 -18.42 4.33 2.09
N LYS A 229 -18.83 5.06 3.15
CA LYS A 229 -19.55 6.35 3.02
C LYS A 229 -18.58 7.55 2.89
N VAL A 230 -17.29 7.30 2.65
CA VAL A 230 -16.33 8.38 2.40
C VAL A 230 -16.80 9.15 1.16
N PRO A 231 -16.92 10.49 1.21
CA PRO A 231 -17.33 11.26 0.06
C PRO A 231 -16.38 11.04 -1.11
N MET A 232 -16.87 10.38 -2.16
CA MET A 232 -16.11 10.21 -3.39
C MET A 232 -16.44 11.35 -4.33
N GLN A 233 -15.45 11.84 -5.03
CA GLN A 233 -15.63 12.83 -6.07
C GLN A 233 -16.06 12.11 -7.36
N LEU A 234 -17.01 12.68 -8.12
CA LEU A 234 -17.17 12.29 -9.50
C LEU A 234 -15.85 12.56 -10.24
N ALA A 235 -15.47 11.67 -11.14
CA ALA A 235 -14.20 11.78 -11.86
C ALA A 235 -14.01 13.18 -12.42
N PRO A 236 -12.86 13.83 -12.19
CA PRO A 236 -12.51 15.05 -12.89
C PRO A 236 -12.57 14.79 -14.41
N GLU A 237 -12.94 15.81 -15.20
CA GLU A 237 -13.06 15.66 -16.66
C GLU A 237 -11.78 15.15 -17.33
N PHE A 238 -10.61 15.48 -16.78
CA PHE A 238 -9.31 15.00 -17.28
C PHE A 238 -9.13 13.47 -17.17
N LEU A 239 -9.83 12.78 -16.28
CA LEU A 239 -9.81 11.31 -16.23
C LEU A 239 -10.64 10.66 -17.35
N ARG A 240 -11.52 11.41 -17.99
CA ARG A 240 -12.30 10.94 -19.14
C ARG A 240 -11.49 10.90 -20.43
N GLU A 241 -10.43 11.71 -20.54
CA GLU A 241 -9.52 11.71 -21.69
C GLU A 241 -8.60 10.49 -21.72
N PHE A 242 -8.43 9.78 -20.61
CA PHE A 242 -7.68 8.54 -20.53
C PHE A 242 -8.53 7.27 -20.68
N ALA A 243 -9.84 7.41 -20.82
CA ALA A 243 -10.79 6.30 -20.98
C ALA A 243 -11.33 6.17 -22.43
N ALA A 244 -10.74 6.90 -23.37
CA ALA A 244 -11.11 6.87 -24.81
C ALA A 244 -10.07 6.10 -25.67
#